data_ebcc0c1a8d017d44b38c9d71b63691d4
#
_entry.id   ebcc0c1a8d017d44b38c9d71b63691d4
#
_cell.length_a   1.000
_cell.length_b   1.000
_cell.length_c   1.000
_cell.angle_alpha   90.00
_cell.angle_beta   90.00
_cell.angle_gamma   90.00
#
_symmetry.space_group_name_H-M   'P 1'
#
loop_
_entity.id
_entity.type
_entity.pdbx_description
1 polymer ?
#
loop_
_entity_poly.entity_id
_entity_poly.type
_entity_poly.pdbx_seq_one_letter_code
_entity_poly.pdbx_strand_id
1 'polypeptide(L)'
;MGRFELTMKKVAILLLLSLSVLLGQVQIDEAFPSLYFTQPVDLQYSADESNRLFVVEQEGYIYVFENDVFVTDKTIFLDIRDRIVFEGERGLLGLAFHPDYENNGYFFVNYTAPGPLRTVVSRFQVTADDPDVGDELSEHIIIEINQPFTNHNGGQVVFGPDGYLYIGMGDGGAGGDPYGHGQNLNTLHSSMLRIDIDNPDEGLNYGIPDNNPFVGTGYREEIYAFGLRNPWRFSFDPVTNICWIADVGQNLYEEIDLLEVGGNYGWNIMEGAHCYDPPVGCDTAGLIMPFYEYNHNVGESITGGFVYRGSLVPDLYGKYIFADFEYGDVWSLEYEGGNPPEVSTLGDLGPYSVTSFGVDQHNELYICSFDGTIYKFVQTDSAVDDGDLRPNKFSLYQNYPNPFNPVTRINYGLPIQGNVNITIYDMIGRVVKTLINDQQTDGYKSVQWNAANNAGQPVSAGLYIYTIQAGEFRQTRKMVLLK
;
A
#
# COMPACT_ATOMS: atom_id res chain seq x y z
N MET A 1 -54.05 37.41 59.86
CA MET A 1 -52.79 38.10 59.53
C MET A 1 -51.68 37.05 59.51
N GLY A 2 -51.33 36.52 58.39
CA GLY A 2 -50.30 35.49 58.24
C GLY A 2 -49.44 35.88 56.97
N ARG A 3 -48.20 36.24 57.22
CA ARG A 3 -47.24 36.53 56.17
C ARG A 3 -46.76 35.21 55.54
N PHE A 4 -46.89 35.11 54.25
CA PHE A 4 -46.23 34.08 53.46
C PHE A 4 -44.80 34.54 53.14
N GLU A 5 -43.81 33.83 53.63
CA GLU A 5 -42.43 33.96 53.20
C GLU A 5 -42.21 33.08 51.93
N LEU A 6 -41.82 33.75 50.85
CA LEU A 6 -41.46 33.09 49.63
C LEU A 6 -39.96 32.80 49.64
N THR A 7 -39.58 31.55 49.82
CA THR A 7 -38.17 31.12 49.74
C THR A 7 -37.80 30.93 48.26
N MET A 8 -36.96 31.79 47.68
CA MET A 8 -36.36 31.61 46.35
C MET A 8 -35.30 30.53 46.42
N LYS A 9 -35.54 29.39 45.86
CA LYS A 9 -34.53 28.38 45.54
C LYS A 9 -33.77 28.84 44.30
N LYS A 10 -32.48 29.19 44.45
CA LYS A 10 -31.57 29.41 43.35
C LYS A 10 -31.30 28.04 42.71
N VAL A 11 -31.82 27.84 41.50
CA VAL A 11 -31.45 26.74 40.62
C VAL A 11 -30.15 27.14 39.91
N ALA A 12 -29.05 26.57 40.32
CA ALA A 12 -27.78 26.64 39.59
C ALA A 12 -27.85 25.72 38.37
N ILE A 13 -28.03 26.28 37.20
CA ILE A 13 -27.88 25.55 35.95
C ILE A 13 -26.37 25.40 35.73
N LEU A 14 -25.84 24.19 35.95
CA LEU A 14 -24.52 23.79 35.48
C LEU A 14 -24.62 23.60 33.95
N LEU A 15 -24.13 24.57 33.18
CA LEU A 15 -23.82 24.33 31.77
C LEU A 15 -22.55 23.43 31.70
N LEU A 16 -22.77 22.15 31.50
CA LEU A 16 -21.73 21.26 30.99
C LEU A 16 -21.47 21.64 29.54
N LEU A 17 -20.46 22.47 29.32
CA LEU A 17 -19.82 22.60 28.00
C LEU A 17 -19.14 21.25 27.72
N SER A 18 -19.83 20.35 27.01
CA SER A 18 -19.16 19.25 26.32
C SER A 18 -18.24 19.91 25.28
N LEU A 19 -16.96 19.91 25.55
CA LEU A 19 -15.93 20.13 24.51
C LEU A 19 -16.01 18.88 23.63
N SER A 20 -16.87 18.90 22.60
CA SER A 20 -16.73 17.99 21.48
C SER A 20 -15.43 18.41 20.79
N VAL A 21 -14.39 17.62 20.98
CA VAL A 21 -13.25 17.64 20.08
C VAL A 21 -13.84 17.29 18.73
N LEU A 22 -13.93 18.26 17.82
CA LEU A 22 -14.23 17.98 16.43
C LEU A 22 -13.01 17.23 15.89
N LEU A 23 -13.09 15.90 15.88
CA LEU A 23 -12.15 15.05 15.18
C LEU A 23 -12.38 15.26 13.67
N GLY A 24 -11.32 15.44 12.92
CA GLY A 24 -11.38 15.47 11.45
C GLY A 24 -11.98 14.17 10.94
N GLN A 25 -12.64 14.22 9.79
CA GLN A 25 -13.18 13.03 9.15
C GLN A 25 -12.11 12.43 8.20
N VAL A 26 -11.88 11.12 8.30
CA VAL A 26 -11.08 10.40 7.31
C VAL A 26 -11.92 10.20 6.07
N GLN A 27 -11.36 10.49 4.90
CA GLN A 27 -11.97 10.28 3.59
C GLN A 27 -11.02 9.51 2.67
N ILE A 28 -11.57 8.93 1.62
CA ILE A 28 -10.83 8.22 0.58
C ILE A 28 -10.97 9.03 -0.70
N ASP A 29 -9.84 9.52 -1.23
CA ASP A 29 -9.77 10.36 -2.42
C ASP A 29 -8.88 9.72 -3.49
N GLU A 30 -9.06 10.08 -4.77
CA GLU A 30 -8.14 9.70 -5.83
C GLU A 30 -6.72 10.22 -5.55
N ALA A 31 -5.74 9.33 -5.56
CA ALA A 31 -4.35 9.71 -5.29
C ALA A 31 -3.69 10.39 -6.51
N PHE A 32 -3.99 9.89 -7.72
CA PHE A 32 -3.36 10.31 -8.98
C PHE A 32 -4.44 10.51 -10.07
N PRO A 33 -5.20 11.62 -10.04
CA PRO A 33 -6.39 11.81 -10.89
C PRO A 33 -6.12 11.82 -12.40
N SER A 34 -4.87 11.95 -12.83
CA SER A 34 -4.48 11.94 -14.26
C SER A 34 -3.96 10.59 -14.74
N LEU A 35 -3.83 9.61 -13.86
CA LEU A 35 -3.39 8.26 -14.20
C LEU A 35 -4.58 7.28 -14.16
N TYR A 36 -4.50 6.28 -15.02
CA TYR A 36 -5.45 5.17 -15.06
C TYR A 36 -4.68 3.87 -15.27
N PHE A 37 -5.07 2.80 -14.57
CA PHE A 37 -4.47 1.49 -14.61
C PHE A 37 -5.50 0.44 -15.01
N THR A 38 -5.04 -0.67 -15.61
CA THR A 38 -5.90 -1.79 -15.95
C THR A 38 -5.76 -2.89 -14.91
N GLN A 39 -6.79 -3.09 -14.10
CA GLN A 39 -6.77 -4.12 -13.03
C GLN A 39 -5.49 -4.07 -12.17
N PRO A 40 -5.21 -2.95 -11.49
CA PRO A 40 -4.06 -2.86 -10.59
C PRO A 40 -4.26 -3.79 -9.39
N VAL A 41 -3.25 -4.59 -9.06
CA VAL A 41 -3.30 -5.61 -7.99
C VAL A 41 -2.20 -5.49 -6.95
N ASP A 42 -1.22 -4.60 -7.15
CA ASP A 42 -0.19 -4.32 -6.16
C ASP A 42 0.40 -2.91 -6.37
N LEU A 43 0.84 -2.27 -5.31
CA LEU A 43 1.53 -0.99 -5.32
C LEU A 43 2.70 -1.04 -4.37
N GLN A 44 3.89 -0.73 -4.88
CA GLN A 44 5.13 -0.77 -4.13
C GLN A 44 5.96 0.50 -4.35
N TYR A 45 6.90 0.78 -3.45
CA TYR A 45 7.97 1.75 -3.64
C TYR A 45 9.32 1.04 -3.62
N SER A 46 10.31 1.58 -4.34
CA SER A 46 11.68 1.11 -4.26
C SER A 46 12.42 1.78 -3.09
N ALA A 47 13.24 1.02 -2.37
CA ALA A 47 14.00 1.54 -1.22
C ALA A 47 15.28 2.30 -1.67
N ASP A 48 15.13 3.23 -2.65
CA ASP A 48 16.22 4.00 -3.27
C ASP A 48 16.07 5.52 -3.10
N GLU A 49 15.20 5.96 -2.18
CA GLU A 49 14.88 7.36 -1.90
C GLU A 49 14.37 8.18 -3.12
N SER A 50 14.01 7.52 -4.23
CA SER A 50 13.59 8.19 -5.47
C SER A 50 12.20 8.78 -5.42
N ASN A 51 11.37 8.43 -4.42
CA ASN A 51 9.96 8.81 -4.30
C ASN A 51 9.10 8.37 -5.50
N ARG A 52 9.44 7.24 -6.12
CA ARG A 52 8.68 6.61 -7.20
C ARG A 52 7.75 5.54 -6.64
N LEU A 53 6.61 5.37 -7.32
CA LEU A 53 5.69 4.28 -7.07
C LEU A 53 5.62 3.34 -8.28
N PHE A 54 5.41 2.07 -7.96
CA PHE A 54 5.31 1.00 -8.95
C PHE A 54 3.95 0.33 -8.77
N VAL A 55 3.16 0.30 -9.85
CA VAL A 55 1.85 -0.36 -9.86
C VAL A 55 1.91 -1.57 -10.77
N VAL A 56 1.48 -2.69 -10.22
CA VAL A 56 1.37 -3.98 -10.92
C VAL A 56 -0.02 -4.09 -11.52
N GLU A 57 -0.10 -4.23 -12.84
CA GLU A 57 -1.32 -4.64 -13.53
C GLU A 57 -1.35 -6.17 -13.68
N GLN A 58 -2.47 -6.77 -13.33
CA GLN A 58 -2.62 -8.23 -13.28
C GLN A 58 -2.29 -8.93 -14.61
N GLU A 59 -2.48 -8.25 -15.75
CA GLU A 59 -2.18 -8.79 -17.08
C GLU A 59 -0.68 -8.94 -17.39
N GLY A 60 0.21 -8.37 -16.54
CA GLY A 60 1.67 -8.58 -16.66
C GLY A 60 2.50 -7.33 -16.92
N TYR A 61 1.95 -6.14 -16.72
CA TYR A 61 2.72 -4.90 -16.68
C TYR A 61 3.07 -4.49 -15.25
N ILE A 62 4.23 -3.88 -15.09
CA ILE A 62 4.55 -3.02 -13.96
C ILE A 62 4.80 -1.63 -14.51
N TYR A 63 4.11 -0.63 -13.98
CA TYR A 63 4.31 0.77 -14.31
C TYR A 63 5.05 1.49 -13.20
N VAL A 64 5.92 2.43 -13.56
CA VAL A 64 6.60 3.34 -12.63
C VAL A 64 6.19 4.77 -12.91
N PHE A 65 6.05 5.58 -11.86
CA PHE A 65 5.74 7.01 -11.94
C PHE A 65 6.17 7.73 -10.65
N GLU A 66 6.26 9.05 -10.72
CA GLU A 66 6.58 9.89 -9.56
C GLU A 66 5.41 9.94 -8.58
N ASN A 67 5.68 9.81 -7.28
CA ASN A 67 4.68 10.00 -6.23
C ASN A 67 4.32 11.48 -6.07
N ASP A 68 3.62 12.01 -7.05
CA ASP A 68 3.12 13.40 -7.11
C ASP A 68 1.65 13.39 -7.59
N VAL A 69 0.75 14.01 -6.85
CA VAL A 69 -0.69 14.12 -7.20
C VAL A 69 -0.92 14.72 -8.60
N PHE A 70 0.05 15.46 -9.13
CA PHE A 70 -0.01 16.09 -10.46
C PHE A 70 0.69 15.28 -11.56
N VAL A 71 1.14 14.07 -11.27
CA VAL A 71 1.74 13.20 -12.28
C VAL A 71 0.73 12.93 -13.40
N THR A 72 1.17 13.02 -14.66
CA THR A 72 0.33 12.79 -15.85
C THR A 72 0.80 11.61 -16.69
N ASP A 73 2.00 11.14 -16.44
CA ASP A 73 2.65 10.12 -17.26
C ASP A 73 3.13 8.97 -16.37
N LYS A 74 3.02 7.76 -16.86
CA LYS A 74 3.60 6.55 -16.28
C LYS A 74 4.44 5.83 -17.33
N THR A 75 5.54 5.20 -16.92
CA THR A 75 6.44 4.43 -17.79
C THR A 75 6.23 2.93 -17.54
N ILE A 76 6.33 2.11 -18.59
CA ILE A 76 6.38 0.66 -18.41
C ILE A 76 7.74 0.31 -17.80
N PHE A 77 7.72 -0.18 -16.56
CA PHE A 77 8.91 -0.66 -15.87
C PHE A 77 9.26 -2.10 -16.29
N LEU A 78 8.24 -2.98 -16.36
CA LEU A 78 8.41 -4.38 -16.81
C LEU A 78 7.20 -4.83 -17.63
N ASP A 79 7.43 -5.61 -18.70
CA ASP A 79 6.39 -6.29 -19.49
C ASP A 79 6.71 -7.79 -19.57
N ILE A 80 5.94 -8.63 -18.89
CA ILE A 80 6.11 -10.10 -18.90
C ILE A 80 4.83 -10.83 -19.34
N ARG A 81 3.95 -10.16 -20.08
CA ARG A 81 2.68 -10.73 -20.55
C ARG A 81 2.84 -12.00 -21.38
N ASP A 82 3.98 -12.17 -22.03
CA ASP A 82 4.32 -13.36 -22.81
C ASP A 82 4.58 -14.61 -21.96
N ARG A 83 4.73 -14.47 -20.65
CA ARG A 83 5.10 -15.53 -19.69
C ARG A 83 3.94 -15.95 -18.78
N ILE A 84 2.87 -15.17 -18.73
CA ILE A 84 1.80 -15.35 -17.75
C ILE A 84 0.53 -15.94 -18.34
N VAL A 85 -0.30 -16.48 -17.46
CA VAL A 85 -1.72 -16.75 -17.70
C VAL A 85 -2.54 -15.73 -16.92
N PHE A 86 -3.31 -14.94 -17.63
CA PHE A 86 -4.14 -13.89 -17.07
C PHE A 86 -5.63 -14.27 -17.20
N GLU A 87 -6.27 -14.63 -16.10
CA GLU A 87 -7.71 -14.89 -15.97
C GLU A 87 -8.08 -15.21 -14.51
N GLY A 88 -9.14 -14.61 -13.97
CA GLY A 88 -9.58 -14.82 -12.59
C GLY A 88 -8.52 -14.37 -11.59
N GLU A 89 -8.07 -15.24 -10.69
CA GLU A 89 -7.02 -14.93 -9.71
C GLU A 89 -5.59 -15.06 -10.29
N ARG A 90 -5.44 -15.47 -11.55
CA ARG A 90 -4.15 -15.68 -12.20
C ARG A 90 -3.64 -14.41 -12.87
N GLY A 91 -2.34 -14.25 -12.94
CA GLY A 91 -1.70 -13.11 -13.57
C GLY A 91 -0.35 -12.80 -12.95
N LEU A 92 0.10 -11.55 -13.09
CA LEU A 92 1.17 -10.97 -12.29
C LEU A 92 0.54 -10.43 -10.99
N LEU A 93 0.95 -10.97 -9.83
CA LEU A 93 0.19 -10.83 -8.59
C LEU A 93 0.93 -10.11 -7.47
N GLY A 94 2.26 -10.04 -7.53
CA GLY A 94 3.04 -9.39 -6.49
C GLY A 94 4.40 -8.90 -6.97
N LEU A 95 4.87 -7.85 -6.31
CA LEU A 95 6.16 -7.20 -6.53
C LEU A 95 6.83 -6.94 -5.18
N ALA A 96 8.12 -7.23 -5.07
CA ALA A 96 8.93 -6.83 -3.93
C ALA A 96 10.30 -6.35 -4.40
N PHE A 97 10.75 -5.21 -3.90
CA PHE A 97 12.13 -4.74 -4.13
C PHE A 97 13.06 -5.34 -3.08
N HIS A 98 14.27 -5.70 -3.52
CA HIS A 98 15.29 -6.17 -2.60
C HIS A 98 15.64 -5.09 -1.55
N PRO A 99 15.89 -5.44 -0.27
CA PRO A 99 16.26 -4.43 0.73
C PRO A 99 17.47 -3.57 0.36
N ASP A 100 18.38 -4.10 -0.46
CA ASP A 100 19.56 -3.41 -1.00
C ASP A 100 19.39 -3.00 -2.48
N TYR A 101 18.14 -2.70 -2.90
CA TYR A 101 17.81 -2.37 -4.29
C TYR A 101 18.64 -1.22 -4.86
N GLU A 102 18.91 -0.20 -4.07
CA GLU A 102 19.76 0.94 -4.48
C GLU A 102 21.11 0.49 -5.05
N ASN A 103 21.70 -0.59 -4.53
CA ASN A 103 23.00 -1.06 -4.95
C ASN A 103 22.95 -2.22 -5.96
N ASN A 104 21.98 -3.13 -5.83
CA ASN A 104 21.93 -4.34 -6.65
C ASN A 104 20.88 -4.30 -7.78
N GLY A 105 19.90 -3.40 -7.70
CA GLY A 105 18.83 -3.25 -8.68
C GLY A 105 17.90 -4.46 -8.77
N TYR A 106 17.88 -5.35 -7.77
CA TYR A 106 17.06 -6.56 -7.81
C TYR A 106 15.63 -6.31 -7.32
N PHE A 107 14.67 -6.87 -8.05
CA PHE A 107 13.28 -6.93 -7.64
C PHE A 107 12.70 -8.33 -7.95
N PHE A 108 11.65 -8.69 -7.24
CA PHE A 108 11.03 -10.02 -7.27
C PHE A 108 9.59 -9.88 -7.65
N VAL A 109 9.13 -10.79 -8.51
CA VAL A 109 7.72 -10.85 -8.92
C VAL A 109 7.17 -12.25 -8.67
N ASN A 110 5.87 -12.28 -8.36
CA ASN A 110 5.11 -13.52 -8.30
C ASN A 110 4.06 -13.50 -9.42
N TYR A 111 4.06 -14.53 -10.25
CA TYR A 111 3.10 -14.65 -11.34
C TYR A 111 2.68 -16.10 -11.60
N THR A 112 1.57 -16.27 -12.30
CA THR A 112 1.11 -17.60 -12.76
C THR A 112 1.51 -17.84 -14.19
N ALA A 113 2.22 -18.96 -14.43
CA ALA A 113 2.70 -19.36 -15.74
C ALA A 113 1.92 -20.55 -16.30
N PRO A 114 1.77 -20.65 -17.66
CA PRO A 114 1.12 -21.78 -18.33
C PRO A 114 2.02 -23.02 -18.45
N GLY A 115 1.45 -24.14 -18.79
CA GLY A 115 1.94 -25.37 -19.35
C GLY A 115 3.05 -26.14 -18.62
N PRO A 116 2.89 -26.72 -17.42
CA PRO A 116 1.69 -26.78 -16.59
C PRO A 116 1.43 -25.46 -15.84
N LEU A 117 0.19 -25.29 -15.36
CA LEU A 117 -0.16 -24.13 -14.52
C LEU A 117 0.67 -24.16 -13.24
N ARG A 118 1.33 -23.08 -12.93
CA ARG A 118 2.20 -22.97 -11.75
C ARG A 118 2.38 -21.52 -11.31
N THR A 119 2.58 -21.33 -10.04
CA THR A 119 3.11 -20.10 -9.48
C THR A 119 4.61 -20.07 -9.70
N VAL A 120 5.13 -18.93 -10.13
CA VAL A 120 6.55 -18.67 -10.34
C VAL A 120 6.93 -17.42 -9.54
N VAL A 121 7.95 -17.53 -8.71
CA VAL A 121 8.60 -16.37 -8.12
C VAL A 121 9.95 -16.21 -8.81
N SER A 122 10.15 -15.06 -9.45
CA SER A 122 11.37 -14.74 -10.20
C SER A 122 11.98 -13.45 -9.71
N ARG A 123 13.32 -13.39 -9.74
CA ARG A 123 14.11 -12.16 -9.60
C ARG A 123 14.39 -11.58 -10.97
N PHE A 124 14.24 -10.28 -11.08
CA PHE A 124 14.71 -9.45 -12.18
C PHE A 124 15.72 -8.41 -11.70
N GLN A 125 16.30 -7.68 -12.63
CA GLN A 125 17.21 -6.57 -12.33
C GLN A 125 16.81 -5.36 -13.16
N VAL A 126 16.94 -4.17 -12.58
CA VAL A 126 16.77 -2.91 -13.32
C VAL A 126 17.91 -2.75 -14.33
N THR A 127 17.65 -2.10 -15.46
CA THR A 127 18.72 -1.82 -16.45
C THR A 127 19.75 -0.85 -15.89
N ALA A 128 21.00 -0.98 -16.33
CA ALA A 128 22.08 -0.12 -15.84
C ALA A 128 21.96 1.35 -16.33
N ASP A 129 21.25 1.56 -17.44
CA ASP A 129 21.19 2.86 -18.12
C ASP A 129 19.94 3.67 -17.73
N ASP A 130 18.87 3.01 -17.25
CA ASP A 130 17.60 3.65 -16.94
C ASP A 130 16.96 2.99 -15.69
N PRO A 131 16.84 3.72 -14.56
CA PRO A 131 16.24 3.17 -13.34
C PRO A 131 14.72 2.96 -13.44
N ASP A 132 14.08 3.45 -14.50
CA ASP A 132 12.65 3.27 -14.76
C ASP A 132 12.36 2.08 -15.70
N VAL A 133 13.36 1.25 -16.00
CA VAL A 133 13.24 0.10 -16.91
C VAL A 133 13.84 -1.15 -16.27
N GLY A 134 13.02 -2.16 -16.01
CA GLY A 134 13.46 -3.51 -15.64
C GLY A 134 13.97 -4.27 -16.88
N ASP A 135 15.04 -5.03 -16.73
CA ASP A 135 15.57 -5.87 -17.79
C ASP A 135 14.76 -7.18 -17.87
N GLU A 136 13.87 -7.29 -18.86
CA GLU A 136 13.04 -8.49 -19.09
C GLU A 136 13.87 -9.75 -19.35
N LEU A 137 15.12 -9.61 -19.82
CA LEU A 137 16.01 -10.73 -20.11
C LEU A 137 16.82 -11.17 -18.89
N SER A 138 16.78 -10.43 -17.79
CA SER A 138 17.49 -10.72 -16.55
C SER A 138 16.79 -11.75 -15.66
N GLU A 139 15.66 -12.30 -16.10
CA GLU A 139 14.89 -13.22 -15.28
C GLU A 139 15.70 -14.38 -14.73
N HIS A 140 15.61 -14.53 -13.41
CA HIS A 140 16.17 -15.66 -12.68
C HIS A 140 15.06 -16.26 -11.82
N ILE A 141 14.57 -17.45 -12.22
CA ILE A 141 13.52 -18.16 -11.49
C ILE A 141 14.07 -18.59 -10.13
N ILE A 142 13.41 -18.16 -9.05
CA ILE A 142 13.74 -18.53 -7.67
C ILE A 142 13.05 -19.84 -7.31
N ILE A 143 11.71 -19.90 -7.46
CA ILE A 143 10.94 -21.09 -7.11
C ILE A 143 9.73 -21.23 -8.03
N GLU A 144 9.38 -22.48 -8.36
CA GLU A 144 8.18 -22.83 -9.10
C GLU A 144 7.33 -23.82 -8.29
N ILE A 145 6.02 -23.57 -8.23
CA ILE A 145 5.07 -24.39 -7.47
C ILE A 145 3.88 -24.73 -8.39
N ASN A 146 3.70 -26.00 -8.74
CA ASN A 146 2.59 -26.43 -9.59
C ASN A 146 1.25 -26.09 -8.94
N GLN A 147 0.32 -25.52 -9.71
CA GLN A 147 -1.02 -25.21 -9.27
C GLN A 147 -2.03 -26.21 -9.80
N PRO A 148 -2.78 -26.91 -8.92
CA PRO A 148 -3.76 -27.89 -9.34
C PRO A 148 -5.02 -27.26 -9.94
N PHE A 149 -5.36 -26.03 -9.53
CA PHE A 149 -6.54 -25.29 -9.99
C PHE A 149 -6.18 -23.85 -10.37
N THR A 150 -7.18 -23.11 -10.86
CA THR A 150 -7.03 -21.76 -11.40
C THR A 150 -7.25 -20.65 -10.38
N ASN A 151 -7.49 -21.01 -9.12
CA ASN A 151 -7.79 -20.11 -8.01
C ASN A 151 -6.97 -20.51 -6.77
N HIS A 152 -7.02 -19.68 -5.72
CA HIS A 152 -6.23 -19.78 -4.49
C HIS A 152 -4.72 -19.89 -4.77
N ASN A 153 -4.25 -19.05 -5.67
CA ASN A 153 -2.84 -19.06 -6.07
C ASN A 153 -1.94 -18.26 -5.10
N GLY A 154 -2.52 -17.55 -4.13
CA GLY A 154 -1.81 -16.59 -3.31
C GLY A 154 -1.35 -15.39 -4.17
N GLY A 155 -0.10 -14.98 -4.02
CA GLY A 155 0.50 -14.02 -4.95
C GLY A 155 1.37 -12.95 -4.32
N GLN A 156 1.15 -12.61 -3.06
CA GLN A 156 1.97 -11.63 -2.35
C GLN A 156 3.37 -12.17 -2.08
N VAL A 157 4.37 -11.30 -2.30
CA VAL A 157 5.77 -11.49 -1.90
C VAL A 157 6.23 -10.25 -1.15
N VAL A 158 6.90 -10.43 0.00
CA VAL A 158 7.35 -9.33 0.86
C VAL A 158 8.65 -9.68 1.54
N PHE A 159 9.61 -8.76 1.60
CA PHE A 159 10.77 -8.93 2.48
C PHE A 159 10.37 -8.63 3.93
N GLY A 160 10.63 -9.60 4.82
CA GLY A 160 10.44 -9.41 6.24
C GLY A 160 11.51 -8.51 6.87
N PRO A 161 11.28 -8.05 8.11
CA PRO A 161 12.26 -7.24 8.85
C PRO A 161 13.58 -7.98 9.15
N ASP A 162 13.60 -9.28 8.92
CA ASP A 162 14.76 -10.16 9.05
C ASP A 162 15.56 -10.31 7.75
N GLY A 163 15.11 -9.66 6.65
CA GLY A 163 15.76 -9.64 5.36
C GLY A 163 15.44 -10.84 4.45
N TYR A 164 14.64 -11.79 4.90
CA TYR A 164 14.23 -12.94 4.07
C TYR A 164 12.97 -12.63 3.26
N LEU A 165 12.80 -13.35 2.15
CA LEU A 165 11.62 -13.24 1.30
C LEU A 165 10.52 -14.16 1.83
N TYR A 166 9.34 -13.58 2.11
CA TYR A 166 8.11 -14.29 2.47
C TYR A 166 7.20 -14.39 1.26
N ILE A 167 6.55 -15.54 1.09
CA ILE A 167 5.67 -15.84 -0.04
C ILE A 167 4.39 -16.47 0.51
N GLY A 168 3.24 -15.86 0.26
CA GLY A 168 1.93 -16.42 0.59
C GLY A 168 1.47 -17.41 -0.47
N MET A 169 1.10 -18.62 -0.07
CA MET A 169 0.61 -19.67 -0.95
C MET A 169 -0.74 -20.19 -0.48
N GLY A 170 -1.74 -20.14 -1.35
CA GLY A 170 -3.04 -20.75 -1.08
C GLY A 170 -3.02 -22.29 -1.16
N ASP A 171 -4.17 -22.92 -0.89
CA ASP A 171 -4.34 -24.38 -0.93
C ASP A 171 -4.29 -24.97 -2.35
N GLY A 172 -4.18 -24.12 -3.36
CA GLY A 172 -4.12 -24.49 -4.79
C GLY A 172 -5.49 -24.58 -5.44
N GLY A 173 -6.57 -24.26 -4.72
CA GLY A 173 -7.89 -23.99 -5.30
C GLY A 173 -8.92 -25.09 -5.15
N ALA A 174 -10.05 -24.87 -5.79
CA ALA A 174 -11.34 -25.54 -5.59
C ALA A 174 -11.94 -25.33 -4.20
N GLY A 175 -13.12 -25.89 -3.92
CA GLY A 175 -13.78 -25.77 -2.61
C GLY A 175 -13.34 -26.88 -1.66
N GLY A 176 -13.06 -26.52 -0.41
CA GLY A 176 -12.84 -27.44 0.70
C GLY A 176 -11.54 -28.22 0.69
N ASP A 177 -10.51 -27.70 0.00
CA ASP A 177 -9.16 -28.29 -0.06
C ASP A 177 -9.16 -29.77 -0.47
N PRO A 178 -9.55 -30.12 -1.71
CA PRO A 178 -9.74 -31.49 -2.13
C PRO A 178 -8.47 -32.35 -2.11
N TYR A 179 -7.29 -31.72 -2.00
CA TYR A 179 -5.99 -32.43 -1.91
C TYR A 179 -5.43 -32.48 -0.49
N GLY A 180 -6.10 -31.86 0.48
CA GLY A 180 -5.65 -31.82 1.88
C GLY A 180 -4.32 -31.07 2.07
N HIS A 181 -4.10 -30.02 1.30
CA HIS A 181 -2.89 -29.21 1.38
C HIS A 181 -2.80 -28.44 2.70
N GLY A 182 -3.94 -28.00 3.26
CA GLY A 182 -4.01 -27.20 4.47
C GLY A 182 -3.25 -27.78 5.66
N GLN A 183 -3.29 -29.10 5.80
CA GLN A 183 -2.64 -29.82 6.91
C GLN A 183 -1.46 -30.70 6.45
N ASN A 184 -0.89 -30.43 5.26
CA ASN A 184 0.15 -31.27 4.66
C ASN A 184 1.49 -30.55 4.52
N LEU A 185 2.37 -30.71 5.47
CA LEU A 185 3.73 -30.12 5.48
C LEU A 185 4.68 -30.69 4.39
N ASN A 186 4.24 -31.63 3.54
CA ASN A 186 5.06 -32.13 2.42
C ASN A 186 4.79 -31.36 1.10
N THR A 187 3.93 -30.37 1.12
CA THR A 187 3.66 -29.45 0.00
C THR A 187 3.93 -28.01 0.42
N LEU A 188 4.13 -27.11 -0.54
CA LEU A 188 4.30 -25.68 -0.30
C LEU A 188 3.00 -24.88 -0.33
N HIS A 189 1.88 -25.55 -0.64
CA HIS A 189 0.56 -24.94 -0.63
C HIS A 189 0.06 -24.67 0.79
N SER A 190 -0.94 -23.82 0.94
CA SER A 190 -1.56 -23.48 2.22
C SER A 190 -0.59 -22.93 3.25
N SER A 191 0.43 -22.16 2.83
CA SER A 191 1.56 -21.85 3.67
C SER A 191 2.07 -20.42 3.47
N MET A 192 2.66 -19.88 4.53
CA MET A 192 3.64 -18.81 4.42
C MET A 192 5.01 -19.44 4.28
N LEU A 193 5.68 -19.20 3.16
CA LEU A 193 7.06 -19.65 2.92
C LEU A 193 8.01 -18.55 3.32
N ARG A 194 9.24 -18.92 3.76
CA ARG A 194 10.31 -18.00 4.08
C ARG A 194 11.64 -18.55 3.57
N ILE A 195 12.29 -17.80 2.67
CA ILE A 195 13.50 -18.22 1.96
C ILE A 195 14.57 -17.13 1.96
N ASP A 196 15.84 -17.53 1.88
CA ASP A 196 17.00 -16.65 1.75
C ASP A 196 17.40 -16.56 0.27
N ILE A 197 17.23 -15.37 -0.32
CA ILE A 197 17.56 -15.16 -1.74
C ILE A 197 19.02 -14.75 -1.96
N ASP A 198 19.73 -14.41 -0.91
CA ASP A 198 21.12 -13.96 -0.98
C ASP A 198 22.13 -15.10 -0.84
N ASN A 199 21.76 -16.18 -0.12
CA ASN A 199 22.64 -17.31 0.17
C ASN A 199 22.00 -18.63 -0.29
N PRO A 200 21.99 -18.94 -1.59
CA PRO A 200 21.37 -20.15 -2.13
C PRO A 200 22.06 -21.43 -1.63
N ASP A 201 21.25 -22.43 -1.27
CA ASP A 201 21.73 -23.76 -0.93
C ASP A 201 22.12 -24.57 -2.17
N GLU A 202 22.94 -25.61 -1.99
CA GLU A 202 23.37 -26.47 -3.09
C GLU A 202 22.17 -27.10 -3.84
N GLY A 203 22.00 -26.74 -5.09
CA GLY A 203 20.94 -27.28 -5.97
C GLY A 203 19.61 -26.49 -5.91
N LEU A 204 19.54 -25.38 -5.15
CA LEU A 204 18.42 -24.46 -5.12
C LEU A 204 18.84 -23.07 -5.64
N ASN A 205 17.88 -22.26 -6.03
CA ASN A 205 18.10 -20.85 -6.36
C ASN A 205 17.84 -19.90 -5.17
N TYR A 206 17.67 -20.47 -3.98
CA TYR A 206 17.49 -19.81 -2.68
C TYR A 206 18.07 -20.68 -1.58
N GLY A 207 18.27 -20.13 -0.42
CA GLY A 207 18.64 -20.86 0.80
C GLY A 207 17.47 -21.04 1.74
N ILE A 208 17.61 -21.98 2.66
CA ILE A 208 16.67 -22.20 3.75
C ILE A 208 17.24 -21.54 5.01
N PRO A 209 16.58 -20.54 5.61
CA PRO A 209 17.02 -19.97 6.87
C PRO A 209 17.10 -21.04 7.98
N ASP A 210 18.26 -21.16 8.65
CA ASP A 210 18.51 -22.18 9.69
C ASP A 210 17.46 -22.22 10.81
N ASN A 211 16.77 -21.10 11.03
CA ASN A 211 15.75 -20.95 12.05
C ASN A 211 14.32 -21.10 11.51
N ASN A 212 14.13 -21.60 10.30
CA ASN A 212 12.81 -22.04 9.85
C ASN A 212 12.33 -23.21 10.71
N PRO A 213 11.03 -23.25 11.07
CA PRO A 213 10.52 -24.17 12.09
C PRO A 213 10.62 -25.65 11.71
N PHE A 214 10.70 -25.97 10.42
CA PHE A 214 10.67 -27.34 9.92
C PHE A 214 12.03 -27.84 9.44
N VAL A 215 13.11 -27.08 9.62
CA VAL A 215 14.48 -27.51 9.27
C VAL A 215 14.85 -28.79 10.02
N GLY A 216 15.34 -29.80 9.29
CA GLY A 216 15.75 -31.10 9.84
C GLY A 216 14.60 -32.02 10.31
N THR A 217 13.34 -31.64 10.07
CA THR A 217 12.16 -32.45 10.46
C THR A 217 11.75 -33.50 9.41
N GLY A 218 12.22 -33.33 8.16
CA GLY A 218 11.84 -34.17 7.01
C GLY A 218 10.60 -33.67 6.26
N TYR A 219 10.05 -32.53 6.66
CA TYR A 219 9.00 -31.78 5.94
C TYR A 219 9.64 -30.73 5.01
N ARG A 220 8.77 -29.95 4.30
CA ARG A 220 9.26 -28.83 3.49
C ARG A 220 9.83 -27.74 4.39
N GLU A 221 11.10 -27.48 4.23
CA GLU A 221 11.88 -26.60 5.12
C GLU A 221 11.65 -25.11 4.80
N GLU A 222 11.09 -24.81 3.63
CA GLU A 222 10.66 -23.47 3.22
C GLU A 222 9.47 -22.94 4.04
N ILE A 223 8.68 -23.85 4.62
CA ILE A 223 7.44 -23.50 5.34
C ILE A 223 7.80 -22.77 6.64
N TYR A 224 7.22 -21.59 6.83
CA TYR A 224 7.29 -20.81 8.04
C TYR A 224 6.04 -20.94 8.92
N ALA A 225 4.86 -21.02 8.27
CA ALA A 225 3.56 -21.30 8.88
C ALA A 225 2.66 -21.98 7.84
N PHE A 226 1.58 -22.63 8.28
CA PHE A 226 0.73 -23.43 7.40
C PHE A 226 -0.73 -23.43 7.87
N GLY A 227 -1.62 -24.06 7.09
CA GLY A 227 -3.03 -24.16 7.44
C GLY A 227 -3.82 -22.90 7.03
N LEU A 228 -3.33 -22.16 6.03
CA LEU A 228 -4.00 -21.01 5.40
C LEU A 228 -4.76 -21.48 4.16
N ARG A 229 -5.88 -20.85 3.83
CA ARG A 229 -6.67 -21.20 2.64
C ARG A 229 -6.20 -20.47 1.39
N ASN A 230 -6.22 -19.14 1.41
CA ASN A 230 -5.78 -18.28 0.32
C ASN A 230 -5.32 -16.93 0.90
N PRO A 231 -4.11 -16.87 1.48
CA PRO A 231 -3.56 -15.64 2.05
C PRO A 231 -3.29 -14.63 0.91
N TRP A 232 -4.32 -13.82 0.60
CA TRP A 232 -4.32 -12.95 -0.56
C TRP A 232 -3.30 -11.82 -0.42
N ARG A 233 -3.36 -11.09 0.73
CA ARG A 233 -2.38 -10.06 1.06
C ARG A 233 -1.92 -10.20 2.50
N PHE A 234 -0.65 -9.89 2.71
CA PHE A 234 -0.05 -9.80 4.03
C PHE A 234 0.97 -8.67 4.08
N SER A 235 1.20 -8.10 5.25
CA SER A 235 2.15 -7.01 5.42
C SER A 235 2.83 -7.06 6.79
N PHE A 236 4.07 -6.60 6.86
CA PHE A 236 4.76 -6.38 8.13
C PHE A 236 4.53 -4.94 8.61
N ASP A 237 4.12 -4.78 9.85
CA ASP A 237 4.11 -3.46 10.49
C ASP A 237 5.56 -3.04 10.80
N PRO A 238 6.08 -1.95 10.21
CA PRO A 238 7.48 -1.57 10.37
C PRO A 238 7.85 -1.11 11.79
N VAL A 239 6.86 -0.90 12.67
CA VAL A 239 7.08 -0.47 14.06
C VAL A 239 7.12 -1.66 15.02
N THR A 240 6.21 -2.61 14.85
CA THR A 240 6.07 -3.77 15.73
C THR A 240 6.72 -5.04 15.19
N ASN A 241 7.05 -5.08 13.90
CA ASN A 241 7.49 -6.25 13.14
C ASN A 241 6.47 -7.40 13.11
N ILE A 242 5.23 -7.15 13.49
CA ILE A 242 4.15 -8.14 13.39
C ILE A 242 3.71 -8.23 11.92
N CYS A 243 3.60 -9.44 11.40
CA CYS A 243 3.02 -9.70 10.09
C CYS A 243 1.53 -9.98 10.24
N TRP A 244 0.73 -9.22 9.51
CA TRP A 244 -0.71 -9.33 9.41
C TRP A 244 -1.06 -10.04 8.12
N ILE A 245 -1.88 -11.08 8.18
CA ILE A 245 -2.30 -11.90 7.05
C ILE A 245 -3.81 -11.77 6.90
N ALA A 246 -4.30 -11.54 5.69
CA ALA A 246 -5.70 -11.67 5.35
C ALA A 246 -5.88 -12.96 4.56
N ASP A 247 -6.58 -13.92 5.17
CA ASP A 247 -6.84 -15.22 4.58
C ASP A 247 -8.31 -15.32 4.12
N VAL A 248 -8.49 -15.52 2.82
CA VAL A 248 -9.82 -15.57 2.21
C VAL A 248 -10.54 -16.85 2.58
N GLY A 249 -11.70 -16.72 3.20
CA GLY A 249 -12.53 -17.82 3.67
C GLY A 249 -13.22 -18.61 2.56
N GLN A 250 -13.97 -19.66 2.94
CA GLN A 250 -14.59 -20.58 1.99
C GLN A 250 -16.06 -20.24 1.72
N ASN A 251 -16.88 -20.13 2.75
CA ASN A 251 -18.32 -20.01 2.61
C ASN A 251 -18.99 -19.06 3.61
N LEU A 252 -18.39 -18.83 4.76
CA LEU A 252 -19.06 -18.19 5.88
C LEU A 252 -18.25 -17.13 6.60
N TYR A 253 -16.92 -17.24 6.64
CA TYR A 253 -16.06 -16.37 7.45
C TYR A 253 -14.80 -15.99 6.69
N GLU A 254 -14.45 -14.71 6.79
CA GLU A 254 -13.18 -14.13 6.38
C GLU A 254 -12.34 -13.86 7.62
N GLU A 255 -10.99 -13.96 7.53
CA GLU A 255 -10.16 -13.87 8.72
C GLU A 255 -8.89 -13.03 8.53
N ILE A 256 -8.45 -12.45 9.64
CA ILE A 256 -7.17 -11.75 9.79
C ILE A 256 -6.35 -12.49 10.84
N ASP A 257 -5.16 -12.90 10.46
CA ASP A 257 -4.23 -13.63 11.30
C ASP A 257 -2.98 -12.82 11.61
N LEU A 258 -2.32 -13.15 12.72
CA LEU A 258 -0.99 -12.67 13.04
C LEU A 258 0.00 -13.83 12.86
N LEU A 259 1.03 -13.62 12.03
CA LEU A 259 1.98 -14.66 11.70
C LEU A 259 2.80 -15.11 12.90
N GLU A 260 2.72 -16.39 13.21
CA GLU A 260 3.51 -17.07 14.23
C GLU A 260 4.44 -18.13 13.63
N VAL A 261 5.63 -18.27 14.19
CA VAL A 261 6.62 -19.27 13.75
C VAL A 261 6.09 -20.68 13.96
N GLY A 262 6.00 -21.48 12.89
CA GLY A 262 5.48 -22.86 12.95
C GLY A 262 3.96 -22.92 13.18
N GLY A 263 3.26 -21.79 13.06
CA GLY A 263 1.82 -21.70 13.29
C GLY A 263 1.00 -22.55 12.34
N ASN A 264 -0.09 -23.15 12.86
CA ASN A 264 -1.12 -23.85 12.09
C ASN A 264 -2.44 -23.10 12.24
N TYR A 265 -2.89 -22.46 11.15
CA TYR A 265 -4.10 -21.63 11.12
C TYR A 265 -5.40 -22.42 10.88
N GLY A 266 -5.27 -23.74 10.74
CA GLY A 266 -6.41 -24.66 10.87
C GLY A 266 -7.14 -25.04 9.59
N TRP A 267 -6.91 -24.39 8.46
CA TRP A 267 -7.54 -24.80 7.20
C TRP A 267 -7.10 -26.23 6.81
N ASN A 268 -7.96 -27.21 6.42
CA ASN A 268 -9.42 -27.12 6.25
C ASN A 268 -10.20 -27.73 7.44
N ILE A 269 -9.61 -27.85 8.60
CA ILE A 269 -10.31 -28.25 9.83
C ILE A 269 -11.23 -27.12 10.29
N MET A 270 -10.77 -25.89 10.15
CA MET A 270 -11.46 -24.65 10.55
C MET A 270 -11.70 -23.75 9.34
N GLU A 271 -12.71 -22.88 9.42
CA GLU A 271 -12.93 -21.67 8.64
C GLU A 271 -13.21 -20.56 9.66
N GLY A 272 -12.31 -19.58 9.77
CA GLY A 272 -12.30 -18.69 10.91
C GLY A 272 -12.16 -19.45 12.23
N ALA A 273 -12.82 -19.02 13.28
CA ALA A 273 -12.86 -19.72 14.56
C ALA A 273 -13.91 -20.84 14.60
N HIS A 274 -14.34 -21.38 13.45
CA HIS A 274 -15.45 -22.32 13.34
C HIS A 274 -15.01 -23.64 12.69
N CYS A 275 -15.57 -24.77 13.17
CA CYS A 275 -15.30 -26.06 12.54
C CYS A 275 -15.82 -26.09 11.10
N TYR A 276 -14.97 -26.48 10.14
CA TYR A 276 -15.35 -26.66 8.74
C TYR A 276 -15.45 -28.14 8.35
N ASP A 277 -14.37 -28.91 8.48
CA ASP A 277 -14.39 -30.36 8.21
C ASP A 277 -13.67 -31.14 9.31
N PRO A 278 -14.39 -31.83 10.21
CA PRO A 278 -15.86 -31.98 10.27
C PRO A 278 -16.58 -30.70 10.76
N PRO A 279 -17.82 -30.46 10.32
CA PRO A 279 -18.54 -29.22 10.64
C PRO A 279 -18.95 -29.08 12.13
N VAL A 280 -18.73 -30.10 12.93
CA VAL A 280 -19.00 -30.09 14.39
C VAL A 280 -17.98 -30.98 15.08
N GLY A 281 -17.42 -30.46 16.18
CA GLY A 281 -16.52 -31.24 17.06
C GLY A 281 -15.16 -31.52 16.45
N CYS A 282 -14.67 -30.61 15.60
CA CYS A 282 -13.33 -30.64 15.05
C CYS A 282 -12.27 -30.58 16.17
N ASP A 283 -11.10 -31.14 15.94
CA ASP A 283 -9.98 -31.04 16.87
C ASP A 283 -9.24 -29.71 16.62
N THR A 284 -9.31 -28.84 17.61
CA THR A 284 -8.65 -27.51 17.57
C THR A 284 -7.32 -27.48 18.35
N ALA A 285 -6.84 -28.64 18.82
CA ALA A 285 -5.62 -28.66 19.61
C ALA A 285 -4.40 -28.29 18.75
N GLY A 286 -3.72 -27.21 19.16
CA GLY A 286 -2.53 -26.70 18.44
C GLY A 286 -2.83 -25.83 17.25
N LEU A 287 -4.11 -25.51 16.99
CA LEU A 287 -4.49 -24.54 15.97
C LEU A 287 -4.43 -23.12 16.53
N ILE A 288 -4.03 -22.17 15.70
CA ILE A 288 -4.09 -20.74 15.98
C ILE A 288 -5.45 -20.23 15.50
N MET A 289 -6.18 -19.55 16.39
CA MET A 289 -7.44 -18.93 16.04
C MET A 289 -7.18 -17.55 15.42
N PRO A 290 -8.05 -17.10 14.50
CA PRO A 290 -7.90 -15.80 13.89
C PRO A 290 -7.88 -14.68 14.93
N PHE A 291 -7.09 -13.67 14.66
CA PHE A 291 -7.05 -12.45 15.45
C PHE A 291 -8.38 -11.67 15.34
N TYR A 292 -8.95 -11.64 14.14
CA TYR A 292 -10.27 -11.07 13.84
C TYR A 292 -10.92 -11.86 12.71
N GLU A 293 -12.24 -12.00 12.77
CA GLU A 293 -13.05 -12.60 11.72
C GLU A 293 -14.32 -11.81 11.46
N TYR A 294 -14.86 -11.89 10.25
CA TYR A 294 -16.19 -11.41 9.93
C TYR A 294 -16.93 -12.43 9.05
N ASN A 295 -18.25 -12.44 9.14
CA ASN A 295 -19.05 -13.40 8.38
C ASN A 295 -19.53 -12.80 7.04
N HIS A 296 -19.95 -13.65 6.11
CA HIS A 296 -20.41 -13.32 4.77
C HIS A 296 -21.69 -12.48 4.70
N ASN A 297 -22.29 -12.06 5.83
CA ASN A 297 -23.28 -10.97 5.84
C ASN A 297 -22.63 -9.58 5.90
N VAL A 298 -21.33 -9.50 6.15
CA VAL A 298 -20.55 -8.27 6.26
C VAL A 298 -19.69 -8.06 5.03
N GLY A 299 -19.07 -9.12 4.49
CA GLY A 299 -18.23 -9.14 3.31
C GLY A 299 -17.91 -10.60 2.96
N GLU A 300 -17.47 -10.88 1.73
CA GLU A 300 -17.32 -12.25 1.21
C GLU A 300 -15.92 -12.58 0.69
N SER A 301 -14.99 -11.60 0.68
CA SER A 301 -13.61 -11.81 0.23
C SER A 301 -12.69 -10.73 0.77
N ILE A 302 -11.96 -11.05 1.83
CA ILE A 302 -11.02 -10.12 2.43
C ILE A 302 -9.84 -9.83 1.51
N THR A 303 -9.53 -8.55 1.33
CA THR A 303 -8.36 -8.13 0.55
C THR A 303 -7.08 -8.11 1.40
N GLY A 304 -7.19 -7.72 2.64
CA GLY A 304 -6.03 -7.47 3.51
C GLY A 304 -5.63 -6.02 3.53
N GLY A 305 -4.47 -5.70 4.00
CA GLY A 305 -4.07 -4.33 4.20
C GLY A 305 -2.77 -4.12 4.98
N PHE A 306 -2.71 -2.99 5.63
CA PHE A 306 -1.52 -2.53 6.34
C PHE A 306 -1.87 -1.85 7.66
N VAL A 307 -0.95 -1.92 8.63
CA VAL A 307 -0.99 -1.01 9.77
C VAL A 307 -0.54 0.37 9.29
N TYR A 308 -1.42 1.37 9.39
CA TYR A 308 -1.10 2.71 8.95
C TYR A 308 0.00 3.34 9.81
N ARG A 309 1.10 3.77 9.18
CA ARG A 309 2.26 4.39 9.84
C ARG A 309 2.64 5.73 9.21
N GLY A 310 1.82 6.23 8.30
CA GLY A 310 1.96 7.56 7.71
C GLY A 310 1.68 8.69 8.70
N SER A 311 1.91 9.90 8.27
CA SER A 311 1.76 11.12 9.08
C SER A 311 0.62 12.02 8.63
N LEU A 312 0.08 11.77 7.42
CA LEU A 312 -0.94 12.65 6.82
C LEU A 312 -2.33 12.44 7.40
N VAL A 313 -2.61 11.24 7.95
CA VAL A 313 -3.90 10.87 8.55
C VAL A 313 -3.69 10.38 9.99
N PRO A 314 -3.42 11.27 10.97
CA PRO A 314 -3.09 10.89 12.35
C PRO A 314 -4.14 10.01 13.04
N ASP A 315 -5.42 10.11 12.66
CA ASP A 315 -6.51 9.33 13.24
C ASP A 315 -6.45 7.83 12.85
N LEU A 316 -5.68 7.49 11.81
CA LEU A 316 -5.43 6.11 11.40
C LEU A 316 -4.15 5.53 11.99
N TYR A 317 -3.27 6.35 12.57
CA TYR A 317 -1.96 5.89 13.03
C TYR A 317 -2.08 4.73 14.03
N GLY A 318 -1.46 3.60 13.68
CA GLY A 318 -1.46 2.38 14.49
C GLY A 318 -2.62 1.44 14.24
N LYS A 319 -3.60 1.80 13.43
CA LYS A 319 -4.73 0.94 13.08
C LYS A 319 -4.39 0.10 11.85
N TYR A 320 -4.85 -1.15 11.84
CA TYR A 320 -4.78 -2.00 10.64
C TYR A 320 -5.92 -1.61 9.69
N ILE A 321 -5.59 -1.28 8.46
CA ILE A 321 -6.56 -0.89 7.43
C ILE A 321 -6.71 -2.04 6.46
N PHE A 322 -7.95 -2.47 6.20
CA PHE A 322 -8.27 -3.61 5.35
C PHE A 322 -9.59 -3.37 4.61
N ALA A 323 -9.91 -4.23 3.65
CA ALA A 323 -11.12 -4.10 2.85
C ALA A 323 -11.69 -5.47 2.46
N ASP A 324 -12.91 -5.44 1.93
CA ASP A 324 -13.56 -6.56 1.25
C ASP A 324 -13.64 -6.29 -0.25
N PHE A 325 -13.26 -7.27 -1.05
CA PHE A 325 -13.28 -7.15 -2.51
C PHE A 325 -14.69 -7.20 -3.08
N GLU A 326 -15.54 -8.12 -2.56
CA GLU A 326 -16.89 -8.37 -3.12
C GLU A 326 -17.83 -7.18 -2.86
N TYR A 327 -17.71 -6.52 -1.71
CA TYR A 327 -18.59 -5.40 -1.32
C TYR A 327 -17.92 -4.03 -1.52
N GLY A 328 -16.61 -3.93 -1.39
CA GLY A 328 -15.86 -2.68 -1.54
C GLY A 328 -15.74 -1.86 -0.26
N ASP A 329 -16.22 -2.39 0.85
CA ASP A 329 -16.10 -1.76 2.15
C ASP A 329 -14.63 -1.70 2.60
N VAL A 330 -14.23 -0.53 3.14
CA VAL A 330 -12.91 -0.28 3.70
C VAL A 330 -13.04 0.01 5.18
N TRP A 331 -12.26 -0.69 6.01
CA TRP A 331 -12.32 -0.61 7.46
C TRP A 331 -10.96 -0.29 8.09
N SER A 332 -11.02 0.26 9.30
CA SER A 332 -9.90 0.28 10.23
C SER A 332 -10.17 -0.61 11.43
N LEU A 333 -9.18 -1.40 11.84
CA LEU A 333 -9.20 -2.23 13.02
C LEU A 333 -8.22 -1.65 14.04
N GLU A 334 -8.74 -1.26 15.21
CA GLU A 334 -7.94 -0.76 16.31
C GLU A 334 -7.72 -1.89 17.32
N TYR A 335 -6.45 -2.09 17.69
CA TYR A 335 -6.02 -3.09 18.64
C TYR A 335 -5.28 -2.44 19.80
N GLU A 336 -5.93 -2.40 20.94
CA GLU A 336 -5.26 -2.13 22.22
C GLU A 336 -5.19 -3.42 23.03
N GLY A 337 -3.98 -3.86 23.36
CA GLY A 337 -3.71 -5.15 24.01
C GLY A 337 -4.65 -5.46 25.17
N GLY A 338 -5.41 -6.56 25.03
CA GLY A 338 -6.32 -7.08 26.03
C GLY A 338 -7.82 -6.80 25.82
N ASN A 339 -8.19 -5.96 24.85
CA ASN A 339 -9.58 -5.74 24.45
C ASN A 339 -9.87 -6.47 23.13
N PRO A 340 -11.14 -6.85 22.86
CA PRO A 340 -11.55 -7.25 21.53
C PRO A 340 -11.23 -6.14 20.52
N PRO A 341 -10.79 -6.48 19.28
CA PRO A 341 -10.56 -5.47 18.25
C PRO A 341 -11.82 -4.65 17.96
N GLU A 342 -11.65 -3.33 17.80
CA GLU A 342 -12.73 -2.43 17.38
C GLU A 342 -12.57 -2.12 15.89
N VAL A 343 -13.65 -2.33 15.11
CA VAL A 343 -13.67 -2.07 13.68
C VAL A 343 -14.54 -0.86 13.39
N SER A 344 -14.02 0.06 12.57
CA SER A 344 -14.73 1.24 12.10
C SER A 344 -14.71 1.30 10.58
N THR A 345 -15.85 1.64 9.96
CA THR A 345 -15.95 1.85 8.51
C THR A 345 -15.28 3.18 8.14
N LEU A 346 -14.42 3.15 7.13
CA LEU A 346 -13.74 4.32 6.57
C LEU A 346 -14.39 4.79 5.27
N GLY A 347 -14.96 3.88 4.50
CA GLY A 347 -15.61 4.17 3.22
C GLY A 347 -16.06 2.91 2.49
N ASP A 348 -16.64 3.12 1.31
CA ASP A 348 -17.11 2.08 0.39
C ASP A 348 -16.73 2.55 -1.02
N LEU A 349 -15.95 1.74 -1.75
CA LEU A 349 -15.50 1.99 -3.12
C LEU A 349 -16.36 1.24 -4.17
N GLY A 350 -17.39 0.55 -3.71
CA GLY A 350 -18.28 -0.28 -4.53
C GLY A 350 -17.76 -1.71 -4.74
N PRO A 351 -18.63 -2.59 -5.19
CA PRO A 351 -18.33 -4.02 -5.29
C PRO A 351 -17.26 -4.32 -6.33
N TYR A 352 -16.47 -5.39 -6.08
CA TYR A 352 -15.38 -5.90 -6.93
C TYR A 352 -14.29 -4.85 -7.20
N SER A 353 -14.02 -4.01 -6.20
CA SER A 353 -13.13 -2.87 -6.41
C SER A 353 -11.78 -3.03 -5.73
N VAL A 354 -11.74 -3.17 -4.41
CA VAL A 354 -10.48 -3.11 -3.65
C VAL A 354 -9.66 -4.39 -3.83
N THR A 355 -8.59 -4.32 -4.60
CA THR A 355 -7.76 -5.48 -4.97
C THR A 355 -6.53 -5.63 -4.09
N SER A 356 -5.99 -4.53 -3.59
CA SER A 356 -4.78 -4.50 -2.78
C SER A 356 -4.60 -3.15 -2.10
N PHE A 357 -3.62 -3.11 -1.22
CA PHE A 357 -3.08 -1.90 -0.63
C PHE A 357 -1.56 -1.84 -0.90
N GLY A 358 -1.01 -0.65 -0.79
CA GLY A 358 0.43 -0.43 -0.84
C GLY A 358 0.81 0.83 -0.08
N VAL A 359 2.09 0.98 0.24
CA VAL A 359 2.60 2.14 0.94
C VAL A 359 3.70 2.83 0.14
N ASP A 360 3.90 4.13 0.38
CA ASP A 360 5.05 4.85 -0.11
C ASP A 360 6.22 4.83 0.89
N GLN A 361 7.33 5.45 0.52
CA GLN A 361 8.52 5.57 1.38
C GLN A 361 8.29 6.31 2.72
N HIS A 362 7.13 6.98 2.87
CA HIS A 362 6.72 7.67 4.09
C HIS A 362 5.65 6.90 4.86
N ASN A 363 5.37 5.66 4.46
CA ASN A 363 4.29 4.80 4.96
C ASN A 363 2.89 5.41 4.82
N GLU A 364 2.69 6.32 3.85
CA GLU A 364 1.35 6.74 3.46
C GLU A 364 0.69 5.62 2.67
N LEU A 365 -0.58 5.35 2.97
CA LEU A 365 -1.30 4.17 2.47
C LEU A 365 -2.13 4.50 1.24
N TYR A 366 -2.04 3.63 0.25
CA TYR A 366 -2.79 3.67 -1.00
C TYR A 366 -3.65 2.41 -1.16
N ILE A 367 -4.73 2.53 -1.94
CA ILE A 367 -5.64 1.45 -2.30
C ILE A 367 -5.58 1.26 -3.82
N CYS A 368 -5.35 0.04 -4.28
CA CYS A 368 -5.52 -0.35 -5.67
C CYS A 368 -6.97 -0.76 -5.92
N SER A 369 -7.58 -0.26 -7.00
CA SER A 369 -8.97 -0.58 -7.33
C SER A 369 -9.10 -1.07 -8.78
N PHE A 370 -9.93 -2.09 -9.01
CA PHE A 370 -10.21 -2.60 -10.35
C PHE A 370 -10.96 -1.61 -11.26
N ASP A 371 -11.45 -0.49 -10.71
CA ASP A 371 -11.94 0.62 -11.54
C ASP A 371 -10.80 1.37 -12.26
N GLY A 372 -9.55 1.03 -11.96
CA GLY A 372 -8.35 1.60 -12.57
C GLY A 372 -7.77 2.78 -11.81
N THR A 373 -8.32 3.12 -10.67
CA THR A 373 -7.91 4.24 -9.83
C THR A 373 -7.03 3.76 -8.67
N ILE A 374 -6.05 4.56 -8.32
CA ILE A 374 -5.33 4.43 -7.04
C ILE A 374 -5.91 5.49 -6.09
N TYR A 375 -6.38 5.04 -4.94
CA TYR A 375 -6.92 5.91 -3.90
C TYR A 375 -5.94 6.10 -2.74
N LYS A 376 -6.18 7.11 -1.92
CA LYS A 376 -5.45 7.39 -0.68
C LYS A 376 -6.38 7.90 0.41
N PHE A 377 -5.93 7.82 1.65
CA PHE A 377 -6.64 8.41 2.76
C PHE A 377 -6.25 9.87 2.95
N VAL A 378 -7.23 10.70 3.29
CA VAL A 378 -7.04 12.11 3.61
C VAL A 378 -7.77 12.44 4.90
N GLN A 379 -7.19 13.34 5.71
CA GLN A 379 -7.83 13.87 6.91
C GLN A 379 -8.46 15.21 6.58
N THR A 380 -9.78 15.32 6.70
CA THR A 380 -10.46 16.60 6.56
C THR A 380 -10.66 17.23 7.94
N ASP A 381 -10.27 18.49 8.10
CA ASP A 381 -10.62 19.23 9.31
C ASP A 381 -12.15 19.43 9.38
N SER A 382 -12.75 19.19 10.56
CA SER A 382 -14.21 19.19 10.79
C SER A 382 -14.89 20.56 10.64
N ALA A 383 -14.50 21.35 9.68
CA ALA A 383 -15.13 22.61 9.37
C ALA A 383 -14.93 23.01 7.91
N VAL A 384 -15.50 22.29 6.94
CA VAL A 384 -16.06 22.91 5.71
C VAL A 384 -16.83 21.85 4.93
N ASP A 385 -18.09 22.09 4.73
CA ASP A 385 -19.00 21.46 3.76
C ASP A 385 -18.58 21.88 2.33
N ASP A 386 -18.72 20.97 1.39
CA ASP A 386 -18.55 21.08 -0.06
C ASP A 386 -17.18 20.71 -0.66
N GLY A 387 -17.18 19.56 -1.31
CA GLY A 387 -16.68 19.09 -2.60
C GLY A 387 -15.57 19.82 -3.37
N ASP A 388 -14.61 20.43 -2.68
CA ASP A 388 -13.44 21.05 -3.33
C ASP A 388 -12.16 20.58 -2.66
N LEU A 389 -11.30 19.94 -3.42
CA LEU A 389 -9.91 19.60 -3.06
C LEU A 389 -9.11 20.90 -2.80
N ARG A 390 -9.32 21.54 -1.66
CA ARG A 390 -8.61 22.78 -1.28
C ARG A 390 -7.43 22.46 -0.36
N PRO A 391 -6.26 23.03 -0.60
CA PRO A 391 -5.15 22.92 0.34
C PRO A 391 -5.57 23.48 1.71
N ASN A 392 -5.35 22.72 2.78
CA ASN A 392 -5.64 23.18 4.15
C ASN A 392 -4.58 24.20 4.67
N LYS A 393 -3.43 24.29 3.99
CA LYS A 393 -2.33 25.25 4.31
C LYS A 393 -1.65 25.74 3.04
N PHE A 394 -1.00 26.89 3.13
CA PHE A 394 -0.11 27.34 2.07
C PHE A 394 1.07 26.37 1.93
N SER A 395 1.40 25.98 0.70
CA SER A 395 2.51 25.07 0.41
C SER A 395 3.24 25.47 -0.87
N LEU A 396 4.54 25.19 -0.91
CA LEU A 396 5.37 25.25 -2.10
C LEU A 396 6.07 23.89 -2.24
N TYR A 397 5.81 23.19 -3.32
CA TYR A 397 6.40 21.88 -3.57
C TYR A 397 7.75 21.98 -4.27
N GLN A 398 8.53 20.89 -4.24
CA GLN A 398 9.75 20.79 -5.01
C GLN A 398 9.40 20.87 -6.50
N ASN A 399 10.18 21.63 -7.28
CA ASN A 399 9.99 21.65 -8.72
C ASN A 399 10.34 20.29 -9.33
N TYR A 400 9.59 19.92 -10.36
CA TYR A 400 9.82 18.68 -11.09
C TYR A 400 9.79 18.89 -12.62
N PRO A 401 10.73 18.24 -13.32
CA PRO A 401 11.92 17.54 -12.84
C PRO A 401 12.90 18.44 -12.10
N ASN A 402 13.75 17.86 -11.22
CA ASN A 402 14.87 18.54 -10.56
C ASN A 402 15.97 17.51 -10.24
N PRO A 403 17.14 17.50 -10.94
CA PRO A 403 17.55 18.50 -11.95
C PRO A 403 16.69 18.52 -13.21
N PHE A 404 16.63 19.64 -13.95
CA PHE A 404 15.79 19.82 -15.14
C PHE A 404 16.55 20.38 -16.35
N ASN A 405 15.99 20.18 -17.57
CA ASN A 405 16.56 20.67 -18.83
C ASN A 405 15.49 20.77 -19.95
N PRO A 406 15.16 21.93 -20.47
CA PRO A 406 15.25 23.24 -19.83
C PRO A 406 13.98 23.61 -19.08
N VAL A 407 13.01 22.69 -18.97
CA VAL A 407 11.66 22.96 -18.45
C VAL A 407 11.46 22.25 -17.12
N THR A 408 10.85 22.96 -16.18
CA THR A 408 10.41 22.42 -14.88
C THR A 408 9.08 23.02 -14.47
N ARG A 409 8.32 22.30 -13.66
CA ARG A 409 7.05 22.73 -13.08
C ARG A 409 7.21 22.99 -11.58
N ILE A 410 6.59 24.02 -11.09
CA ILE A 410 6.53 24.38 -9.67
C ILE A 410 5.06 24.33 -9.24
N ASN A 411 4.76 23.41 -8.32
CA ASN A 411 3.43 23.24 -7.75
C ASN A 411 3.31 23.98 -6.41
N TYR A 412 2.13 24.49 -6.08
CA TYR A 412 1.86 25.18 -4.83
C TYR A 412 0.38 25.08 -4.44
N GLY A 413 0.11 25.14 -3.14
CA GLY A 413 -1.24 25.08 -2.59
C GLY A 413 -1.63 26.39 -1.92
N LEU A 414 -2.86 26.86 -2.17
CA LEU A 414 -3.46 28.07 -1.59
C LEU A 414 -4.73 27.68 -0.83
N PRO A 415 -4.77 27.75 0.50
CA PRO A 415 -5.96 27.43 1.29
C PRO A 415 -7.05 28.50 1.12
N ILE A 416 -6.68 29.72 0.76
CA ILE A 416 -7.56 30.86 0.51
C ILE A 416 -7.07 31.65 -0.71
N GLN A 417 -7.98 32.31 -1.38
CA GLN A 417 -7.62 33.23 -2.46
C GLN A 417 -6.73 34.39 -1.93
N GLY A 418 -5.78 34.84 -2.73
CA GLY A 418 -4.90 35.93 -2.34
C GLY A 418 -3.90 36.33 -3.42
N ASN A 419 -3.16 37.41 -3.15
CA ASN A 419 -2.04 37.78 -4.00
C ASN A 419 -0.87 36.83 -3.81
N VAL A 420 -0.42 36.25 -4.90
CA VAL A 420 0.70 35.28 -4.95
C VAL A 420 1.81 35.86 -5.80
N ASN A 421 3.02 35.82 -5.26
CA ASN A 421 4.24 36.08 -6.00
C ASN A 421 5.12 34.86 -5.99
N ILE A 422 5.48 34.33 -7.17
CA ILE A 422 6.49 33.27 -7.33
C ILE A 422 7.63 33.83 -8.16
N THR A 423 8.81 33.91 -7.54
CA THR A 423 9.99 34.53 -8.14
C THR A 423 11.20 33.60 -8.04
N ILE A 424 11.95 33.52 -9.15
CA ILE A 424 13.19 32.78 -9.27
C ILE A 424 14.37 33.72 -9.10
N TYR A 425 15.37 33.29 -8.33
CA TYR A 425 16.59 34.02 -8.04
C TYR A 425 17.82 33.20 -8.41
N ASP A 426 18.90 33.89 -8.75
CA ASP A 426 20.22 33.25 -8.82
C ASP A 426 20.85 33.14 -7.40
N MET A 427 22.01 32.48 -7.33
CA MET A 427 22.69 32.22 -6.05
C MET A 427 23.19 33.47 -5.32
N ILE A 428 23.23 34.62 -5.99
CA ILE A 428 23.58 35.90 -5.33
C ILE A 428 22.33 36.78 -5.02
N GLY A 429 21.13 36.18 -5.18
CA GLY A 429 19.86 36.80 -4.78
C GLY A 429 19.27 37.75 -5.83
N ARG A 430 19.80 37.81 -7.05
CA ARG A 430 19.22 38.63 -8.12
C ARG A 430 18.01 37.94 -8.70
N VAL A 431 16.95 38.72 -8.97
CA VAL A 431 15.74 38.20 -9.67
C VAL A 431 16.11 37.76 -11.08
N VAL A 432 15.81 36.51 -11.41
CA VAL A 432 15.94 35.92 -12.73
C VAL A 432 14.62 36.00 -13.47
N LYS A 433 13.55 35.53 -12.84
CA LYS A 433 12.21 35.47 -13.42
C LYS A 433 11.14 35.63 -12.35
N THR A 434 10.15 36.46 -12.59
CA THR A 434 8.89 36.41 -11.85
C THR A 434 7.90 35.60 -12.68
N LEU A 435 7.47 34.48 -12.15
CA LEU A 435 6.53 33.54 -12.80
C LEU A 435 5.08 33.95 -12.56
N ILE A 436 4.75 34.34 -11.33
CA ILE A 436 3.43 34.79 -10.91
C ILE A 436 3.57 36.05 -10.06
N ASN A 437 2.70 37.01 -10.27
CA ASN A 437 2.56 38.21 -9.43
C ASN A 437 1.16 38.80 -9.60
N ASP A 438 0.15 38.05 -9.20
CA ASP A 438 -1.27 38.44 -9.34
C ASP A 438 -2.14 37.78 -8.27
N GLN A 439 -3.44 38.09 -8.30
CA GLN A 439 -4.42 37.49 -7.44
C GLN A 439 -4.80 36.10 -7.98
N GLN A 440 -4.63 35.09 -7.14
CA GLN A 440 -4.96 33.70 -7.44
C GLN A 440 -6.13 33.24 -6.57
N THR A 441 -7.00 32.40 -7.14
CA THR A 441 -8.02 31.67 -6.37
C THR A 441 -7.35 30.64 -5.48
N ASP A 442 -8.05 30.16 -4.47
CA ASP A 442 -7.65 29.00 -3.67
C ASP A 442 -7.56 27.71 -4.52
N GLY A 443 -6.98 26.66 -3.96
CA GLY A 443 -6.77 25.37 -4.62
C GLY A 443 -5.30 25.05 -4.89
N TYR A 444 -5.04 23.84 -5.40
CA TYR A 444 -3.74 23.43 -5.90
C TYR A 444 -3.48 24.02 -7.28
N LYS A 445 -2.26 24.49 -7.52
CA LYS A 445 -1.89 25.21 -8.73
C LYS A 445 -0.48 24.88 -9.16
N SER A 446 -0.22 25.08 -10.45
CA SER A 446 1.13 24.89 -11.01
C SER A 446 1.54 26.02 -11.93
N VAL A 447 2.84 26.26 -12.03
CA VAL A 447 3.44 27.18 -12.98
C VAL A 447 4.71 26.56 -13.56
N GLN A 448 4.92 26.75 -14.84
CA GLN A 448 6.07 26.21 -15.55
C GLN A 448 7.17 27.27 -15.74
N TRP A 449 8.43 26.85 -15.61
CA TRP A 449 9.60 27.65 -15.98
C TRP A 449 10.43 26.94 -17.04
N ASN A 450 10.78 27.66 -18.10
CA ASN A 450 11.53 27.17 -19.26
C ASN A 450 12.99 27.69 -19.27
N ALA A 451 13.60 27.86 -18.12
CA ALA A 451 14.97 28.36 -17.97
C ALA A 451 15.27 29.69 -18.69
N ALA A 452 14.28 30.60 -18.75
CA ALA A 452 14.43 31.92 -19.34
C ALA A 452 14.26 33.02 -18.29
N ASN A 453 15.00 34.13 -18.43
CA ASN A 453 14.85 35.32 -17.60
C ASN A 453 13.61 36.14 -17.96
N ASN A 454 13.37 37.28 -17.26
CA ASN A 454 12.26 38.17 -17.55
C ASN A 454 12.26 38.75 -18.98
N ALA A 455 13.41 38.84 -19.63
CA ALA A 455 13.55 39.30 -21.01
C ALA A 455 13.38 38.15 -22.03
N GLY A 456 13.04 36.94 -21.59
CA GLY A 456 12.87 35.75 -22.46
C GLY A 456 14.19 35.15 -22.95
N GLN A 457 15.33 35.54 -22.38
CA GLN A 457 16.64 35.03 -22.76
C GLN A 457 16.97 33.80 -21.89
N PRO A 458 17.53 32.70 -22.50
CA PRO A 458 17.99 31.55 -21.76
C PRO A 458 18.99 31.90 -20.67
N VAL A 459 18.90 31.23 -19.53
CA VAL A 459 19.83 31.38 -18.41
C VAL A 459 20.86 30.25 -18.39
N SER A 460 21.97 30.45 -17.69
CA SER A 460 23.05 29.44 -17.63
C SER A 460 22.66 28.27 -16.75
N ALA A 461 23.17 27.07 -17.06
CA ALA A 461 23.10 25.93 -16.14
C ALA A 461 23.65 26.29 -14.76
N GLY A 462 23.08 25.73 -13.71
CA GLY A 462 23.47 25.99 -12.34
C GLY A 462 22.33 25.89 -11.34
N LEU A 463 22.64 26.26 -10.10
CA LEU A 463 21.70 26.28 -8.98
C LEU A 463 20.88 27.57 -8.96
N TYR A 464 19.57 27.47 -8.81
CA TYR A 464 18.61 28.55 -8.68
C TYR A 464 17.78 28.37 -7.40
N ILE A 465 17.18 29.45 -6.95
CA ILE A 465 16.27 29.47 -5.79
C ILE A 465 14.95 30.02 -6.28
N TYR A 466 13.84 29.44 -5.88
CA TYR A 466 12.52 30.00 -6.10
C TYR A 466 11.78 30.19 -4.78
N THR A 467 11.00 31.25 -4.69
CA THR A 467 10.26 31.63 -3.48
C THR A 467 8.82 31.93 -3.85
N ILE A 468 7.89 31.38 -3.06
CA ILE A 468 6.50 31.84 -3.03
C ILE A 468 6.33 32.85 -1.89
N GLN A 469 5.54 33.89 -2.16
CA GLN A 469 4.98 34.81 -1.16
C GLN A 469 3.48 34.87 -1.37
N ALA A 470 2.69 34.49 -0.35
CA ALA A 470 1.22 34.55 -0.37
C ALA A 470 0.73 35.08 0.98
N GLY A 471 0.38 36.38 1.04
CA GLY A 471 0.13 37.07 2.31
C GLY A 471 1.39 37.08 3.21
N GLU A 472 1.24 36.54 4.43
CA GLU A 472 2.35 36.40 5.39
C GLU A 472 3.17 35.12 5.16
N PHE A 473 2.61 34.14 4.38
CA PHE A 473 3.31 32.91 4.08
C PHE A 473 4.45 33.16 3.11
N ARG A 474 5.63 32.60 3.44
CA ARG A 474 6.79 32.60 2.57
C ARG A 474 7.55 31.28 2.70
N GLN A 475 7.79 30.64 1.54
CA GLN A 475 8.60 29.42 1.46
C GLN A 475 9.58 29.51 0.30
N THR A 476 10.74 28.87 0.45
CA THR A 476 11.83 28.91 -0.52
C THR A 476 12.36 27.51 -0.77
N ARG A 477 12.65 27.19 -2.02
CA ARG A 477 13.25 25.90 -2.43
C ARG A 477 14.40 26.13 -3.43
N LYS A 478 15.21 25.09 -3.61
CA LYS A 478 16.35 25.06 -4.56
C LYS A 478 15.97 24.22 -5.79
N MET A 479 16.55 24.56 -6.93
CA MET A 479 16.45 23.76 -8.17
C MET A 479 17.74 23.80 -8.97
N VAL A 480 18.02 22.77 -9.74
CA VAL A 480 19.23 22.62 -10.53
C VAL A 480 18.86 22.54 -12.02
N LEU A 481 19.35 23.52 -12.79
CA LEU A 481 19.25 23.53 -14.25
C LEU A 481 20.48 22.83 -14.84
N LEU A 482 20.25 21.78 -15.61
CA LEU A 482 21.25 21.12 -16.41
C LEU A 482 21.50 21.89 -17.73
N LYS A 483 22.51 21.45 -18.47
CA LYS A 483 22.89 22.12 -19.73
C LYS A 483 22.31 21.40 -20.93
#